data_2c845558dbad4020e6b5fa2d5ef21106
#
_entry.id   2c845558dbad4020e6b5fa2d5ef21106
#
_cell.length_a   1.000
_cell.length_b   1.000
_cell.length_c   1.000
_cell.angle_alpha   90.00
_cell.angle_beta   90.00
_cell.angle_gamma   90.00
#
_symmetry.space_group_name_H-M   'P 1'
#
loop_
_entity.id
_entity.type
_entity.pdbx_description
1 polymer ?
#
loop_
_entity_poly.entity_id
_entity_poly.type
_entity_poly.pdbx_seq_one_letter_code
_entity_poly.pdbx_strand_id
1 'polypeptide(L)'
;LEMVKNNGGAFKVAFSISGVALEQLEIYSPAVIDLLHQLNDTGCCEFLCEPYSHGLSSLANEECFREEVSRMSAKIKQVFGQTPKVFRNSSLIYSNEIGSVVASMGFKGILTEGAKHVLGWKSPHYVYHCAYNPNLKILLRDFKLSDDISLRFSNSDWSEYPLFADKYIGWIAGLPEEEQVINIFME
;
A
#
# COMPACT_ATOMS: atom_id res chain seq x y z
N LEU A 1 15.09 6.06 -7.82
CA LEU A 1 15.99 7.19 -7.59
C LEU A 1 15.95 8.22 -8.74
N GLU A 2 16.03 7.79 -9.99
CA GLU A 2 15.96 8.71 -11.14
C GLU A 2 14.64 9.49 -11.17
N MET A 3 13.51 8.83 -10.98
CA MET A 3 12.19 9.50 -10.95
C MET A 3 12.11 10.55 -9.84
N VAL A 4 12.65 10.27 -8.65
CA VAL A 4 12.72 11.26 -7.57
C VAL A 4 13.57 12.46 -7.95
N LYS A 5 14.76 12.22 -8.52
CA LYS A 5 15.69 13.28 -8.96
C LYS A 5 15.10 14.12 -10.08
N ASN A 6 14.55 13.47 -11.13
CA ASN A 6 14.04 14.14 -12.33
C ASN A 6 12.78 14.97 -12.05
N ASN A 7 12.04 14.64 -10.97
CA ASN A 7 10.83 15.36 -10.59
C ASN A 7 11.03 16.31 -9.39
N GLY A 8 12.29 16.64 -9.02
CA GLY A 8 12.59 17.59 -7.96
C GLY A 8 11.94 17.24 -6.60
N GLY A 9 11.78 15.95 -6.29
CA GLY A 9 11.14 15.47 -5.06
C GLY A 9 9.60 15.50 -5.07
N ALA A 10 8.96 15.87 -6.17
CA ALA A 10 7.51 15.78 -6.30
C ALA A 10 7.03 14.33 -6.41
N PHE A 11 7.84 13.44 -7.02
CA PHE A 11 7.56 12.01 -7.05
C PHE A 11 7.88 11.39 -5.69
N LYS A 12 6.88 10.74 -5.10
CA LYS A 12 6.99 9.99 -3.84
C LYS A 12 6.48 8.57 -4.03
N VAL A 13 7.00 7.65 -3.22
CA VAL A 13 6.64 6.23 -3.31
C VAL A 13 6.45 5.65 -1.91
N ALA A 14 5.48 4.74 -1.77
CA ALA A 14 5.30 3.94 -0.57
C ALA A 14 5.57 2.46 -0.89
N PHE A 15 6.34 1.79 -0.02
CA PHE A 15 6.64 0.36 -0.13
C PHE A 15 6.00 -0.40 1.02
N SER A 16 5.36 -1.53 0.70
CA SER A 16 4.95 -2.55 1.63
C SER A 16 5.83 -3.78 1.36
N ILE A 17 6.72 -4.09 2.28
CA ILE A 17 7.68 -5.20 2.16
C ILE A 17 7.61 -5.95 3.48
N SER A 18 7.28 -7.25 3.44
CA SER A 18 7.16 -8.04 4.68
C SER A 18 8.50 -8.20 5.39
N GLY A 19 8.46 -8.46 6.69
CA GLY A 19 9.66 -8.66 7.49
C GLY A 19 10.49 -9.85 7.00
N VAL A 20 9.83 -10.93 6.59
CA VAL A 20 10.49 -12.10 5.99
C VAL A 20 11.17 -11.73 4.67
N ALA A 21 10.53 -10.93 3.82
CA ALA A 21 11.14 -10.48 2.57
C ALA A 21 12.35 -9.56 2.84
N LEU A 22 12.28 -8.67 3.84
CA LEU A 22 13.42 -7.85 4.25
C LEU A 22 14.59 -8.72 4.74
N GLU A 23 14.33 -9.74 5.57
CA GLU A 23 15.38 -10.67 6.03
C GLU A 23 16.05 -11.40 4.85
N GLN A 24 15.25 -11.83 3.87
CA GLN A 24 15.77 -12.46 2.66
C GLN A 24 16.61 -11.49 1.81
N LEU A 25 16.16 -10.24 1.65
CA LEU A 25 16.90 -9.22 0.92
C LEU A 25 18.23 -8.88 1.62
N GLU A 26 18.25 -8.80 2.95
CA GLU A 26 19.47 -8.58 3.72
C GLU A 26 20.53 -9.68 3.47
N ILE A 27 20.09 -10.94 3.30
CA ILE A 27 20.98 -12.09 3.10
C ILE A 27 21.37 -12.26 1.63
N TYR A 28 20.39 -12.23 0.72
CA TYR A 28 20.60 -12.66 -0.66
C TYR A 28 20.77 -11.51 -1.65
N SER A 29 20.36 -10.30 -1.29
CA SER A 29 20.40 -9.12 -2.17
C SER A 29 20.62 -7.82 -1.40
N PRO A 30 21.73 -7.70 -0.62
CA PRO A 30 21.98 -6.52 0.21
C PRO A 30 22.02 -5.22 -0.61
N ALA A 31 22.42 -5.28 -1.88
CA ALA A 31 22.39 -4.13 -2.78
C ALA A 31 20.98 -3.52 -2.96
N VAL A 32 19.92 -4.32 -2.84
CA VAL A 32 18.54 -3.80 -2.86
C VAL A 32 18.25 -3.03 -1.58
N ILE A 33 18.72 -3.50 -0.43
CA ILE A 33 18.59 -2.78 0.85
C ILE A 33 19.34 -1.45 0.77
N ASP A 34 20.53 -1.40 0.19
CA ASP A 34 21.28 -0.16 -0.02
C ASP A 34 20.53 0.85 -0.90
N LEU A 35 19.84 0.37 -1.95
CA LEU A 35 18.98 1.21 -2.80
C LEU A 35 17.77 1.73 -2.05
N LEU A 36 17.15 0.92 -1.19
CA LEU A 36 16.03 1.35 -0.35
C LEU A 36 16.49 2.40 0.68
N HIS A 37 17.69 2.27 1.25
CA HIS A 37 18.30 3.31 2.09
C HIS A 37 18.50 4.61 1.33
N GLN A 38 19.06 4.56 0.12
CA GLN A 38 19.24 5.75 -0.71
C GLN A 38 17.90 6.44 -1.03
N LEU A 39 16.82 5.66 -1.28
CA LEU A 39 15.48 6.21 -1.46
C LEU A 39 14.95 6.83 -0.16
N ASN A 40 15.13 6.15 0.96
CA ASN A 40 14.74 6.65 2.28
C ASN A 40 15.38 8.02 2.59
N ASP A 41 16.67 8.15 2.30
CA ASP A 41 17.44 9.37 2.53
C ASP A 41 16.97 10.57 1.69
N THR A 42 16.27 10.32 0.59
CA THR A 42 15.65 11.40 -0.20
C THR A 42 14.45 12.05 0.50
N GLY A 43 13.88 11.44 1.52
CA GLY A 43 12.61 11.86 2.13
C GLY A 43 11.38 11.67 1.23
N CYS A 44 11.52 11.00 0.08
CA CYS A 44 10.45 10.74 -0.89
C CYS A 44 9.94 9.31 -0.84
N CYS A 45 10.30 8.54 0.19
CA CYS A 45 9.92 7.15 0.38
C CYS A 45 9.26 6.96 1.74
N GLU A 46 8.15 6.22 1.78
CA GLU A 46 7.49 5.76 3.00
C GLU A 46 7.45 4.23 3.02
N PHE A 47 7.76 3.63 4.18
CA PHE A 47 7.60 2.20 4.40
C PHE A 47 6.31 1.95 5.19
N LEU A 48 5.41 1.18 4.58
CA LEU A 48 4.14 0.79 5.18
C LEU A 48 4.36 -0.39 6.13
N CYS A 49 3.54 -0.45 7.18
CA CYS A 49 3.51 -1.62 8.05
C CYS A 49 2.55 -2.67 7.51
N GLU A 50 2.90 -3.93 7.66
CA GLU A 50 2.05 -5.09 7.36
C GLU A 50 2.32 -6.20 8.40
N PRO A 51 1.59 -7.33 8.40
CA PRO A 51 1.98 -8.49 9.19
C PRO A 51 3.39 -8.98 8.80
N TYR A 52 4.25 -9.25 9.78
CA TYR A 52 5.68 -9.55 9.55
C TYR A 52 5.92 -10.67 8.55
N SER A 53 5.18 -11.76 8.69
CA SER A 53 5.26 -12.95 7.83
C SER A 53 4.33 -12.89 6.61
N HIS A 54 3.62 -11.78 6.39
CA HIS A 54 2.59 -11.64 5.36
C HIS A 54 1.49 -12.71 5.48
N GLY A 55 1.23 -13.18 6.69
CA GLY A 55 0.23 -14.21 7.00
C GLY A 55 -1.18 -13.64 7.23
N LEU A 56 -2.12 -14.54 7.49
CA LEU A 56 -3.53 -14.21 7.74
C LEU A 56 -3.86 -14.09 9.23
N SER A 57 -2.90 -13.68 10.07
CA SER A 57 -3.06 -13.57 11.52
C SER A 57 -4.23 -12.68 11.93
N SER A 58 -4.55 -11.64 11.12
CA SER A 58 -5.70 -10.77 11.33
C SER A 58 -7.07 -11.48 11.34
N LEU A 59 -7.15 -12.67 10.75
CA LEU A 59 -8.37 -13.49 10.73
C LEU A 59 -8.37 -14.60 11.79
N ALA A 60 -7.19 -14.93 12.32
CA ALA A 60 -7.02 -16.09 13.18
C ALA A 60 -6.99 -15.73 14.67
N ASN A 61 -6.18 -14.75 15.06
CA ASN A 61 -5.95 -14.40 16.44
C ASN A 61 -5.44 -12.97 16.58
N GLU A 62 -6.13 -12.14 17.36
CA GLU A 62 -5.78 -10.72 17.54
C GLU A 62 -4.41 -10.54 18.22
N GLU A 63 -4.05 -11.36 19.20
CA GLU A 63 -2.77 -11.25 19.90
C GLU A 63 -1.61 -11.52 18.94
N CYS A 64 -1.67 -12.61 18.19
CA CYS A 64 -0.70 -12.94 17.16
C CYS A 64 -0.61 -11.83 16.09
N PHE A 65 -1.76 -11.28 15.69
CA PHE A 65 -1.78 -10.16 14.73
C PHE A 65 -1.05 -8.92 15.28
N ARG A 66 -1.29 -8.56 16.54
CA ARG A 66 -0.61 -7.43 17.19
C ARG A 66 0.90 -7.67 17.33
N GLU A 67 1.32 -8.89 17.62
CA GLU A 67 2.75 -9.26 17.69
C GLU A 67 3.42 -9.13 16.32
N GLU A 68 2.81 -9.68 15.27
CA GLU A 68 3.29 -9.56 13.88
C GLU A 68 3.47 -8.10 13.46
N VAL A 69 2.47 -7.26 13.70
CA VAL A 69 2.49 -5.84 13.36
C VAL A 69 3.53 -5.07 14.20
N SER A 70 3.64 -5.38 15.47
CA SER A 70 4.63 -4.75 16.37
C SER A 70 6.05 -5.11 15.96
N ARG A 71 6.29 -6.38 15.64
CA ARG A 71 7.57 -6.88 15.13
C ARG A 71 7.95 -6.19 13.80
N MET A 72 6.97 -6.02 12.91
CA MET A 72 7.20 -5.33 11.63
C MET A 72 7.52 -3.85 11.83
N SER A 73 6.80 -3.16 12.69
CA SER A 73 7.07 -1.75 13.02
C SER A 73 8.49 -1.57 13.57
N ALA A 74 8.92 -2.50 14.45
CA ALA A 74 10.28 -2.51 15.00
C ALA A 74 11.33 -2.75 13.90
N LYS A 75 11.06 -3.69 12.96
CA LYS A 75 11.97 -3.97 11.82
C LYS A 75 12.13 -2.76 10.91
N ILE A 76 11.03 -2.09 10.53
CA ILE A 76 11.08 -0.87 9.72
C ILE A 76 11.89 0.22 10.42
N LYS A 77 11.68 0.41 11.72
CA LYS A 77 12.43 1.38 12.51
C LYS A 77 13.92 1.02 12.58
N GLN A 78 14.25 -0.25 12.77
CA GLN A 78 15.62 -0.74 12.83
C GLN A 78 16.35 -0.53 11.50
N VAL A 79 15.72 -0.91 10.38
CA VAL A 79 16.36 -0.87 9.06
C VAL A 79 16.36 0.53 8.47
N PHE A 80 15.24 1.24 8.50
CA PHE A 80 15.08 2.51 7.78
C PHE A 80 14.95 3.75 8.69
N GLY A 81 14.92 3.59 10.00
CA GLY A 81 14.74 4.69 10.95
C GLY A 81 13.32 5.28 10.98
N GLN A 82 12.40 4.80 10.14
CA GLN A 82 11.03 5.27 10.05
C GLN A 82 10.12 4.60 11.10
N THR A 83 9.16 5.36 11.61
CA THR A 83 8.03 4.79 12.37
C THR A 83 6.82 4.78 11.44
N PRO A 84 6.34 3.61 11.01
CA PRO A 84 5.25 3.53 10.03
C PRO A 84 3.95 4.11 10.59
N LYS A 85 3.21 4.84 9.76
CA LYS A 85 1.93 5.48 10.13
C LYS A 85 0.76 4.88 9.37
N VAL A 86 1.02 4.20 8.29
CA VAL A 86 0.03 3.57 7.42
C VAL A 86 0.23 2.06 7.43
N PHE A 87 -0.86 1.35 7.49
CA PHE A 87 -0.91 -0.11 7.54
C PHE A 87 -1.50 -0.68 6.24
N ARG A 88 -0.97 -1.78 5.77
CA ARG A 88 -1.52 -2.60 4.69
C ARG A 88 -1.66 -4.03 5.20
N ASN A 89 -2.88 -4.57 5.22
CA ASN A 89 -3.06 -5.96 5.62
C ASN A 89 -2.71 -6.93 4.48
N SER A 90 -2.33 -8.15 4.84
CA SER A 90 -2.12 -9.23 3.87
C SER A 90 -3.36 -9.39 3.00
N SER A 91 -3.16 -9.54 1.68
CA SER A 91 -4.25 -9.64 0.69
C SER A 91 -5.28 -8.52 0.76
N LEU A 92 -4.91 -7.34 1.28
CA LEU A 92 -5.78 -6.17 1.45
C LEU A 92 -7.08 -6.46 2.24
N ILE A 93 -7.08 -7.49 3.08
CA ILE A 93 -8.23 -7.91 3.88
C ILE A 93 -8.56 -6.81 4.90
N TYR A 94 -9.83 -6.47 4.97
CA TYR A 94 -10.35 -5.46 5.88
C TYR A 94 -11.69 -5.88 6.50
N SER A 95 -11.85 -5.54 7.76
CA SER A 95 -13.13 -5.39 8.45
C SER A 95 -13.05 -4.21 9.43
N ASN A 96 -14.19 -3.75 9.95
CA ASN A 96 -14.17 -2.67 10.94
C ASN A 96 -13.48 -3.08 12.26
N GLU A 97 -13.52 -4.37 12.61
CA GLU A 97 -12.80 -4.96 13.74
C GLU A 97 -11.28 -4.84 13.52
N ILE A 98 -10.78 -5.29 12.36
CA ILE A 98 -9.36 -5.15 11.99
C ILE A 98 -8.97 -3.66 12.01
N GLY A 99 -9.78 -2.79 11.43
CA GLY A 99 -9.57 -1.35 11.45
C GLY A 99 -9.47 -0.78 12.86
N SER A 100 -10.33 -1.23 13.78
CA SER A 100 -10.30 -0.81 15.19
C SER A 100 -9.01 -1.24 15.88
N VAL A 101 -8.56 -2.48 15.65
CA VAL A 101 -7.29 -2.99 16.18
C VAL A 101 -6.11 -2.18 15.66
N VAL A 102 -6.04 -1.96 14.35
CA VAL A 102 -4.98 -1.17 13.68
C VAL A 102 -4.94 0.26 14.22
N ALA A 103 -6.11 0.89 14.38
CA ALA A 103 -6.22 2.23 14.97
C ALA A 103 -5.71 2.27 16.42
N SER A 104 -6.03 1.25 17.22
CA SER A 104 -5.59 1.13 18.63
C SER A 104 -4.06 0.98 18.73
N MET A 105 -3.40 0.48 17.69
CA MET A 105 -1.94 0.39 17.59
C MET A 105 -1.27 1.70 17.13
N GLY A 106 -2.05 2.77 16.89
CA GLY A 106 -1.55 4.11 16.60
C GLY A 106 -1.43 4.46 15.12
N PHE A 107 -1.82 3.56 14.22
CA PHE A 107 -1.83 3.87 12.78
C PHE A 107 -2.88 4.92 12.44
N LYS A 108 -2.61 5.70 11.39
CA LYS A 108 -3.46 6.81 10.92
C LYS A 108 -4.22 6.47 9.65
N GLY A 109 -3.72 5.51 8.89
CA GLY A 109 -4.32 5.06 7.64
C GLY A 109 -4.17 3.56 7.44
N ILE A 110 -5.10 2.99 6.67
CA ILE A 110 -5.05 1.61 6.21
C ILE A 110 -5.35 1.56 4.72
N LEU A 111 -4.57 0.76 4.00
CA LEU A 111 -4.80 0.44 2.60
C LEU A 111 -5.57 -0.87 2.51
N THR A 112 -6.62 -0.90 1.69
CA THR A 112 -7.47 -2.08 1.54
C THR A 112 -8.13 -2.16 0.17
N GLU A 113 -8.66 -3.33 -0.17
CA GLU A 113 -9.50 -3.52 -1.35
C GLU A 113 -10.89 -2.90 -1.12
N GLY A 114 -11.39 -2.18 -2.10
CA GLY A 114 -12.75 -1.67 -2.11
C GLY A 114 -13.75 -2.76 -2.46
N ALA A 115 -14.31 -3.46 -1.48
CA ALA A 115 -15.28 -4.53 -1.71
C ALA A 115 -16.56 -3.98 -2.36
N LYS A 116 -16.84 -4.36 -3.62
CA LYS A 116 -17.97 -3.85 -4.41
C LYS A 116 -19.34 -3.98 -3.72
N HIS A 117 -19.55 -5.10 -3.00
CA HIS A 117 -20.82 -5.33 -2.29
C HIS A 117 -21.02 -4.39 -1.09
N VAL A 118 -19.93 -3.82 -0.55
CA VAL A 118 -19.98 -2.82 0.53
C VAL A 118 -20.06 -1.41 -0.03
N LEU A 119 -19.26 -1.11 -1.06
CA LEU A 119 -19.24 0.20 -1.72
C LEU A 119 -20.55 0.49 -2.47
N GLY A 120 -21.14 -0.55 -3.09
CA GLY A 120 -22.30 -0.38 -3.95
C GLY A 120 -21.96 0.52 -5.15
N TRP A 121 -22.62 1.68 -5.23
CA TRP A 121 -22.41 2.68 -6.28
C TRP A 121 -21.31 3.71 -5.95
N LYS A 122 -20.74 3.68 -4.74
CA LYS A 122 -19.75 4.66 -4.31
C LYS A 122 -18.41 4.41 -5.00
N SER A 123 -17.70 5.51 -5.31
CA SER A 123 -16.36 5.44 -5.89
C SER A 123 -15.31 5.04 -4.84
N PRO A 124 -14.27 4.28 -5.21
CA PRO A 124 -13.10 4.03 -4.35
C PRO A 124 -12.20 5.27 -4.18
N HIS A 125 -12.45 6.34 -4.91
CA HIS A 125 -11.58 7.51 -4.98
C HIS A 125 -11.85 8.57 -3.91
N TYR A 126 -12.50 8.19 -2.83
CA TYR A 126 -12.69 9.03 -1.64
C TYR A 126 -11.91 8.49 -0.45
N VAL A 127 -11.56 9.37 0.47
CA VAL A 127 -10.97 8.98 1.76
C VAL A 127 -12.09 8.55 2.69
N TYR A 128 -12.16 7.26 2.97
CA TYR A 128 -13.12 6.68 3.91
C TYR A 128 -12.59 6.66 5.35
N HIS A 129 -13.42 6.25 6.28
CA HIS A 129 -13.11 6.14 7.70
C HIS A 129 -13.57 4.78 8.23
N CYS A 130 -12.81 4.24 9.19
CA CYS A 130 -13.25 3.07 9.92
C CYS A 130 -14.50 3.40 10.75
N ALA A 131 -15.55 2.59 10.63
CA ALA A 131 -16.81 2.84 11.34
C ALA A 131 -16.65 2.76 12.86
N TYR A 132 -15.72 1.90 13.36
CA TYR A 132 -15.46 1.73 14.79
C TYR A 132 -14.41 2.71 15.33
N ASN A 133 -13.61 3.33 14.47
CA ASN A 133 -12.65 4.35 14.85
C ASN A 133 -12.47 5.40 13.73
N PRO A 134 -13.22 6.51 13.75
CA PRO A 134 -13.20 7.52 12.69
C PRO A 134 -11.84 8.21 12.48
N ASN A 135 -10.90 8.06 13.41
CA ASN A 135 -9.56 8.63 13.25
C ASN A 135 -8.68 7.83 12.28
N LEU A 136 -9.04 6.56 11.99
CA LEU A 136 -8.36 5.76 10.99
C LEU A 136 -8.93 6.07 9.61
N LYS A 137 -8.09 6.59 8.72
CA LYS A 137 -8.41 6.80 7.32
C LYS A 137 -8.30 5.48 6.57
N ILE A 138 -9.22 5.25 5.62
CA ILE A 138 -9.21 4.07 4.76
C ILE A 138 -9.03 4.55 3.33
N LEU A 139 -8.00 4.05 2.66
CA LEU A 139 -7.70 4.28 1.26
C LEU A 139 -7.99 2.99 0.50
N LEU A 140 -8.92 3.07 -0.45
CA LEU A 140 -9.39 1.93 -1.21
C LEU A 140 -8.60 1.83 -2.52
N ARG A 141 -8.19 0.61 -2.87
CA ARG A 141 -7.53 0.32 -4.14
C ARG A 141 -8.49 0.57 -5.31
N ASP A 142 -8.07 1.32 -6.32
CA ASP A 142 -8.69 1.22 -7.62
C ASP A 142 -8.27 -0.11 -8.25
N PHE A 143 -9.15 -1.11 -8.20
CA PHE A 143 -8.84 -2.45 -8.69
C PHE A 143 -8.62 -2.47 -10.21
N LYS A 144 -9.37 -1.65 -10.97
CA LYS A 144 -9.27 -1.64 -12.43
C LYS A 144 -7.93 -1.07 -12.88
N LEU A 145 -7.60 0.15 -12.44
CA LEU A 145 -6.34 0.80 -12.79
C LEU A 145 -5.13 0.01 -12.27
N SER A 146 -5.23 -0.56 -11.07
CA SER A 146 -4.16 -1.38 -10.50
C SER A 146 -3.95 -2.67 -11.28
N ASP A 147 -5.03 -3.41 -11.61
CA ASP A 147 -4.97 -4.65 -12.36
C ASP A 147 -4.53 -4.44 -13.82
N ASP A 148 -4.87 -3.31 -14.41
CA ASP A 148 -4.44 -2.97 -15.76
C ASP A 148 -2.92 -2.88 -15.86
N ILE A 149 -2.24 -2.42 -14.79
CA ILE A 149 -0.77 -2.42 -14.73
C ILE A 149 -0.22 -3.77 -14.26
N SER A 150 -0.76 -4.33 -13.17
CA SER A 150 -0.17 -5.50 -12.53
C SER A 150 -0.40 -6.80 -13.31
N LEU A 151 -1.57 -6.95 -13.94
CA LEU A 151 -2.02 -8.22 -14.52
C LEU A 151 -2.20 -8.16 -16.05
N ARG A 152 -2.72 -7.04 -16.58
CA ARG A 152 -3.13 -6.97 -17.99
C ARG A 152 -2.08 -6.33 -18.88
N PHE A 153 -1.15 -5.57 -18.33
CA PHE A 153 -0.14 -4.80 -19.07
C PHE A 153 0.61 -5.63 -20.12
N SER A 154 0.98 -6.87 -19.79
CA SER A 154 1.73 -7.77 -20.68
C SER A 154 0.86 -8.76 -21.47
N ASN A 155 -0.47 -8.72 -21.30
CA ASN A 155 -1.38 -9.65 -21.97
C ASN A 155 -1.75 -9.15 -23.36
N SER A 156 -1.21 -9.79 -24.40
CA SER A 156 -1.49 -9.47 -25.81
C SER A 156 -2.94 -9.67 -26.24
N ASP A 157 -3.70 -10.52 -25.52
CA ASP A 157 -5.11 -10.79 -25.82
C ASP A 157 -6.06 -9.77 -25.18
N TRP A 158 -5.53 -8.85 -24.37
CA TRP A 158 -6.33 -7.80 -23.77
C TRP A 158 -6.70 -6.73 -24.79
N SER A 159 -7.97 -6.33 -24.85
CA SER A 159 -8.50 -5.37 -25.82
C SER A 159 -7.79 -4.00 -25.82
N GLU A 160 -7.19 -3.62 -24.70
CA GLU A 160 -6.47 -2.35 -24.54
C GLU A 160 -4.95 -2.46 -24.75
N TYR A 161 -4.48 -3.67 -25.09
CA TYR A 161 -3.06 -3.89 -25.41
C TYR A 161 -2.70 -3.27 -26.78
N PRO A 162 -1.50 -2.65 -26.92
CA PRO A 162 -0.54 -2.33 -25.85
C PRO A 162 -0.96 -1.12 -25.03
N LEU A 163 -0.72 -1.19 -23.71
CA LEU A 163 -0.96 -0.05 -22.82
C LEU A 163 0.26 0.88 -22.81
N PHE A 164 0.07 2.10 -23.29
CA PHE A 164 1.06 3.18 -23.23
C PHE A 164 0.75 4.17 -22.10
N ALA A 165 1.75 4.90 -21.65
CA ALA A 165 1.62 5.83 -20.53
C ALA A 165 0.59 6.95 -20.78
N ASP A 166 0.55 7.51 -21.99
CA ASP A 166 -0.41 8.54 -22.40
C ASP A 166 -1.86 8.03 -22.34
N LYS A 167 -2.11 6.79 -22.79
CA LYS A 167 -3.41 6.14 -22.71
C LYS A 167 -3.86 5.95 -21.26
N TYR A 168 -2.95 5.44 -20.41
CA TYR A 168 -3.22 5.23 -18.99
C TYR A 168 -3.49 6.54 -18.25
N ILE A 169 -2.69 7.57 -18.51
CA ILE A 169 -2.90 8.92 -17.96
C ILE A 169 -4.21 9.52 -18.47
N GLY A 170 -4.59 9.26 -19.72
CA GLY A 170 -5.90 9.66 -20.26
C GLY A 170 -7.07 9.09 -19.48
N TRP A 171 -6.99 7.84 -19.02
CA TRP A 171 -8.02 7.25 -18.16
C TRP A 171 -8.10 7.92 -16.79
N ILE A 172 -6.94 8.20 -16.19
CA ILE A 172 -6.86 8.91 -14.90
C ILE A 172 -7.42 10.33 -15.03
N ALA A 173 -7.04 11.05 -16.09
CA ALA A 173 -7.50 12.41 -16.33
C ALA A 173 -9.01 12.51 -16.69
N GLY A 174 -9.61 11.40 -17.11
CA GLY A 174 -11.04 11.31 -17.40
C GLY A 174 -11.92 11.02 -16.18
N LEU A 175 -11.33 10.85 -14.99
CA LEU A 175 -12.10 10.68 -13.76
C LEU A 175 -12.74 12.00 -13.32
N PRO A 176 -13.87 11.95 -12.56
CA PRO A 176 -14.55 13.15 -12.07
C PRO A 176 -13.63 14.04 -11.21
N GLU A 177 -13.69 15.36 -11.41
CA GLU A 177 -12.84 16.33 -10.70
C GLU A 177 -13.11 16.38 -9.18
N GLU A 178 -14.32 15.99 -8.76
CA GLU A 178 -14.68 15.92 -7.34
C GLU A 178 -14.05 14.75 -6.58
N GLU A 179 -13.44 13.80 -7.26
CA GLU A 179 -12.76 12.67 -6.63
C GLU A 179 -11.44 13.11 -5.96
N GLN A 180 -11.19 12.60 -4.76
CA GLN A 180 -10.16 13.12 -3.87
C GLN A 180 -8.79 12.44 -4.06
N VAL A 181 -8.81 11.15 -4.39
CA VAL A 181 -7.60 10.31 -4.41
C VAL A 181 -7.77 9.12 -5.33
N ILE A 182 -6.72 8.76 -6.03
CA ILE A 182 -6.67 7.53 -6.82
C ILE A 182 -5.56 6.67 -6.22
N ASN A 183 -5.92 5.50 -5.72
CA ASN A 183 -4.98 4.60 -5.06
C ASN A 183 -4.67 3.42 -5.97
N ILE A 184 -3.45 3.39 -6.49
CA ILE A 184 -2.94 2.34 -7.37
C ILE A 184 -1.97 1.49 -6.55
N PHE A 185 -2.36 0.23 -6.29
CA PHE A 185 -1.55 -0.73 -5.56
C PHE A 185 -1.09 -1.82 -6.53
N MET A 186 0.22 -1.96 -6.66
CA MET A 186 0.87 -2.96 -7.52
C MET A 186 1.68 -3.94 -6.67
N GLU A 187 1.69 -5.19 -7.07
CA GLU A 187 2.53 -6.26 -6.51
C GLU A 187 3.59 -6.70 -7.51
#